data_2356fc5871b77e24bfd42feab6022463
#
_entry.id   2356fc5871b77e24bfd42feab6022463
#
_cell.length_a   1.000
_cell.length_b   1.000
_cell.length_c   1.000
_cell.angle_alpha   90.00
_cell.angle_beta   90.00
_cell.angle_gamma   90.00
#
_symmetry.space_group_name_H-M   'P 1'
#
loop_
_entity.id
_entity.type
_entity.pdbx_description
1 polymer ?
#
loop_
_entity_poly.entity_id
_entity_poly.type
_entity_poly.pdbx_seq_one_letter_code
_entity_poly.pdbx_strand_id
1 'polypeptide(L)' 'MPYTEPEMFEIINRLARVYLESYPDDREGLERFLRWAHLQYGYQYGNP' A
#
# COMPACT_ATOMS: atom_id res chain seq x y z
N MET A 1 -13.69 7.03 10.57
CA MET A 1 -12.94 6.21 9.61
C MET A 1 -13.56 4.86 9.47
N PRO A 2 -13.88 4.45 8.27
CA PRO A 2 -14.48 3.13 8.05
C PRO A 2 -13.49 1.97 8.19
N TYR A 3 -12.19 2.24 8.14
CA TYR A 3 -11.19 1.19 8.18
C TYR A 3 -10.21 1.40 9.32
N THR A 4 -9.84 0.30 9.97
CA THR A 4 -8.79 0.32 10.98
C THR A 4 -7.43 0.24 10.31
N GLU A 5 -6.37 0.50 11.10
CA GLU A 5 -5.01 0.42 10.58
C GLU A 5 -4.68 -0.96 10.01
N PRO A 6 -4.96 -2.06 10.72
CA PRO A 6 -4.69 -3.38 10.14
C PRO A 6 -5.45 -3.62 8.85
N GLU A 7 -6.67 -3.13 8.74
CA GLU A 7 -7.44 -3.28 7.52
C GLU A 7 -6.81 -2.51 6.37
N MET A 8 -6.29 -1.33 6.64
CA MET A 8 -5.61 -0.54 5.61
C MET A 8 -4.35 -1.24 5.12
N PHE A 9 -3.57 -1.80 6.04
CA PHE A 9 -2.38 -2.54 5.67
C PHE A 9 -2.73 -3.75 4.82
N GLU A 10 -3.81 -4.43 5.17
CA GLU A 10 -4.25 -5.58 4.41
C GLU A 10 -4.62 -5.20 2.98
N ILE A 11 -5.31 -4.08 2.82
CA ILE A 11 -5.67 -3.59 1.49
C ILE A 11 -4.42 -3.27 0.68
N ILE A 12 -3.45 -2.59 1.29
CA ILE A 12 -2.21 -2.25 0.62
C ILE A 12 -1.46 -3.50 0.21
N ASN A 13 -1.41 -4.50 1.09
CA ASN A 13 -0.75 -5.76 0.77
C ASN A 13 -1.40 -6.47 -0.41
N ARG A 14 -2.72 -6.44 -0.45
CA ARG A 14 -3.44 -7.05 -1.55
C ARG A 14 -3.13 -6.37 -2.87
N LEU A 15 -3.10 -5.04 -2.86
CA LEU A 15 -2.77 -4.28 -4.06
C LEU A 15 -1.33 -4.53 -4.49
N ALA A 16 -0.42 -4.66 -3.53
CA ALA A 16 0.97 -4.96 -3.84
C ALA A 16 1.09 -6.32 -4.52
N ARG A 17 0.30 -7.30 -4.09
CA ARG A 17 0.29 -8.60 -4.73
C ARG A 17 -0.19 -8.51 -6.17
N VAL A 18 -1.26 -7.76 -6.40
CA VAL A 18 -1.78 -7.56 -7.74
C VAL A 18 -0.70 -6.93 -8.62
N TYR A 19 0.02 -5.95 -8.06
CA TYR A 19 1.09 -5.31 -8.81
C TYR A 19 2.18 -6.31 -9.19
N LEU A 20 2.61 -7.13 -8.23
CA LEU A 20 3.65 -8.11 -8.49
C LEU A 20 3.22 -9.14 -9.52
N GLU A 21 1.95 -9.54 -9.51
CA GLU A 21 1.45 -10.49 -10.48
C GLU A 21 1.42 -9.87 -11.88
N SER A 22 1.13 -8.58 -11.96
CA SER A 22 1.07 -7.90 -13.25
C SER A 22 2.46 -7.54 -13.77
N TYR A 23 3.36 -7.19 -12.88
CA TYR A 23 4.71 -6.73 -13.25
C TYR A 23 5.74 -7.38 -12.34
N PRO A 24 5.99 -8.67 -12.54
CA PRO A 24 6.84 -9.41 -11.58
C PRO A 24 8.28 -8.93 -11.52
N ASP A 25 8.77 -8.27 -12.55
CA ASP A 25 10.16 -7.83 -12.58
C ASP A 25 10.33 -6.35 -12.25
N ASP A 26 9.24 -5.66 -11.93
CA ASP A 26 9.29 -4.22 -11.71
C ASP A 26 9.31 -3.93 -10.21
N ARG A 27 10.46 -4.21 -9.60
CA ARG A 27 10.62 -3.96 -8.17
C ARG A 27 10.59 -2.46 -7.86
N GLU A 28 11.17 -1.65 -8.74
CA GLU A 28 11.17 -0.21 -8.52
C GLU A 28 9.76 0.36 -8.54
N GLY A 29 8.93 -0.15 -9.45
CA GLY A 29 7.54 0.29 -9.51
C GLY A 29 6.79 -0.10 -8.26
N LEU A 30 7.06 -1.30 -7.74
CA LEU A 30 6.43 -1.72 -6.49
C LEU A 30 6.83 -0.80 -5.34
N GLU A 31 8.10 -0.43 -5.27
CA GLU A 31 8.57 0.47 -4.23
C GLU A 31 7.90 1.83 -4.33
N ARG A 32 7.73 2.34 -5.55
CA ARG A 32 7.03 3.61 -5.75
C ARG A 32 5.57 3.50 -5.31
N PHE A 33 4.94 2.37 -5.64
CA PHE A 33 3.56 2.16 -5.21
C PHE A 33 3.44 2.15 -3.69
N LEU A 34 4.32 1.41 -3.03
CA LEU A 34 4.27 1.33 -1.57
C LEU A 34 4.53 2.68 -0.92
N ARG A 35 5.48 3.44 -1.47
CA ARG A 35 5.74 4.77 -0.95
C ARG A 35 4.52 5.67 -1.12
N TRP A 36 3.91 5.61 -2.29
CA TRP A 36 2.71 6.41 -2.53
C TRP A 36 1.60 6.01 -1.56
N ALA A 37 1.41 4.73 -1.35
CA ALA A 37 0.36 4.26 -0.46
C ALA A 37 0.59 4.75 0.96
N HIS A 38 1.84 4.70 1.43
CA HIS A 38 2.16 5.18 2.76
C HIS A 38 1.92 6.69 2.89
N LEU A 39 2.25 7.44 1.88
CA LEU A 39 2.02 8.88 1.89
C LEU A 39 0.52 9.20 1.91
N GLN A 40 -0.27 8.45 1.17
CA GLN A 40 -1.69 8.72 1.06
C GLN A 40 -2.45 8.27 2.31
N TYR A 41 -2.14 7.08 2.81
CA TYR A 41 -2.94 6.45 3.85
C TYR A 41 -2.29 6.47 5.21
N GLY A 42 -0.99 6.43 5.28
CA GLY A 42 -0.30 6.55 6.55
C GLY A 42 -0.59 7.87 7.24
N TYR A 43 -0.86 8.87 6.45
CA TYR A 43 -1.21 10.17 6.96
C TYR A 43 -2.50 10.14 7.77
N GLN A 44 -3.42 9.26 7.40
CA GLN A 44 -4.72 9.21 8.04
C GLN A 44 -4.72 8.37 9.30
N TYR A 45 -3.88 7.35 9.38
CA TYR A 45 -3.93 6.45 10.51
C TYR A 45 -2.64 6.44 11.34
N GLY A 46 -1.56 6.93 10.80
CA GLY A 46 -0.30 6.93 11.52
C GLY A 46 -0.04 8.22 12.28
N ASN A 47 -0.95 9.14 12.24
CA ASN A 47 -0.73 10.47 12.77
C ASN A 47 -1.84 10.86 13.72
N PRO A 48 -1.49 11.22 14.94
CA PRO A 48 -2.48 11.67 15.93
C PRO A 48 -3.18 12.94 15.49
#